data_33184f70147f1f8ffd65077dd7de4133
#
_entry.id   33184f70147f1f8ffd65077dd7de4133
#
_cell.length_a   1.000
_cell.length_b   1.000
_cell.length_c   1.000
_cell.angle_alpha   90.00
_cell.angle_beta   90.00
_cell.angle_gamma   90.00
#
_symmetry.space_group_name_H-M   'P 1'
#
loop_
_entity.id
_entity.type
_entity.pdbx_description
1 polymer ?
#
loop_
_entity_poly.entity_id
_entity_poly.type
_entity_poly.pdbx_seq_one_letter_code
_entity_poly.pdbx_strand_id
1 'polypeptide(L)'
;MSSTTPTGTPDPQRFADAWVRAWNAHDVEGVLAHFHDDVVFSSPVAARVLPDSGGVVRGKDALRTYWTTALAGMPDLRFEVVEVYQGVNTLVIRYRNQRGGLVNEVLVFDGELVREGHGTYLV
;
A
#
# COMPACT_ATOMS: atom_id res chain seq x y z
N MET A 1 13.85 -14.51 27.72
CA MET A 1 14.34 -13.67 26.72
C MET A 1 13.21 -12.96 25.95
N SER A 2 13.35 -11.75 25.83
CA SER A 2 12.29 -11.04 25.17
C SER A 2 12.25 -11.43 23.72
N SER A 3 11.10 -11.66 23.24
CA SER A 3 10.93 -11.72 21.83
C SER A 3 11.28 -10.35 21.31
N THR A 4 12.18 -10.32 20.42
CA THR A 4 12.45 -9.12 19.73
C THR A 4 11.51 -9.05 18.58
N THR A 5 10.42 -8.36 18.78
CA THR A 5 9.74 -7.80 17.64
C THR A 5 10.75 -6.89 16.95
N PRO A 6 10.92 -6.98 15.63
CA PRO A 6 11.80 -6.07 14.93
C PRO A 6 11.45 -4.64 15.30
N THR A 7 12.45 -3.90 15.77
CA THR A 7 12.26 -2.55 16.26
C THR A 7 11.62 -1.70 15.18
N GLY A 8 10.47 -1.12 15.47
CA GLY A 8 9.81 -0.18 14.60
C GLY A 8 8.88 -0.74 13.55
N THR A 9 8.89 -2.07 13.33
CA THR A 9 7.94 -2.64 12.38
C THR A 9 6.58 -2.82 13.08
N PRO A 10 5.48 -2.38 12.49
CA PRO A 10 4.17 -2.51 13.12
C PRO A 10 3.72 -3.97 13.17
N ASP A 11 2.74 -4.26 14.03
CA ASP A 11 2.07 -5.55 14.05
C ASP A 11 1.44 -5.80 12.68
N PRO A 12 1.75 -6.92 12.01
CA PRO A 12 1.30 -7.14 10.63
C PRO A 12 -0.21 -7.15 10.44
N GLN A 13 -0.94 -7.85 11.31
CA GLN A 13 -2.39 -7.93 11.19
C GLN A 13 -3.05 -6.59 11.49
N ARG A 14 -2.57 -5.90 12.50
CA ARG A 14 -3.08 -4.58 12.83
C ARG A 14 -2.88 -3.59 11.69
N PHE A 15 -1.68 -3.63 11.10
CA PHE A 15 -1.37 -2.78 9.96
C PHE A 15 -2.30 -3.09 8.80
N ALA A 16 -2.43 -4.36 8.44
CA ALA A 16 -3.27 -4.77 7.31
C ALA A 16 -4.73 -4.39 7.54
N ASP A 17 -5.24 -4.54 8.77
CA ASP A 17 -6.61 -4.18 9.10
C ASP A 17 -6.84 -2.67 8.94
N ALA A 18 -5.92 -1.85 9.43
CA ALA A 18 -6.02 -0.40 9.30
C ALA A 18 -5.90 0.04 7.85
N TRP A 19 -4.97 -0.57 7.12
CA TRP A 19 -4.70 -0.29 5.71
C TRP A 19 -5.94 -0.58 4.84
N VAL A 20 -6.53 -1.76 5.00
CA VAL A 20 -7.68 -2.15 4.18
C VAL A 20 -8.93 -1.34 4.56
N ARG A 21 -9.08 -1.02 5.83
CA ARG A 21 -10.20 -0.19 6.28
C ARG A 21 -10.15 1.19 5.66
N ALA A 22 -8.95 1.80 5.64
CA ALA A 22 -8.77 3.11 5.03
C ALA A 22 -9.04 3.07 3.52
N TRP A 23 -8.49 2.06 2.82
CA TRP A 23 -8.75 1.92 1.38
C TRP A 23 -10.24 1.75 1.10
N ASN A 24 -10.93 0.88 1.84
CA ASN A 24 -12.35 0.61 1.60
C ASN A 24 -13.24 1.80 1.97
N ALA A 25 -12.78 2.67 2.85
CA ALA A 25 -13.44 3.93 3.16
C ALA A 25 -13.10 5.02 2.13
N HIS A 26 -12.22 4.74 1.17
CA HIS A 26 -11.69 5.70 0.20
C HIS A 26 -11.01 6.89 0.91
N ASP A 27 -10.37 6.60 2.04
CA ASP A 27 -9.72 7.58 2.90
C ASP A 27 -8.23 7.64 2.56
N VAL A 28 -7.88 8.46 1.58
CA VAL A 28 -6.49 8.59 1.10
C VAL A 28 -5.57 9.04 2.24
N GLU A 29 -6.01 10.00 3.05
CA GLU A 29 -5.17 10.49 4.16
C GLU A 29 -4.96 9.40 5.21
N GLY A 30 -5.95 8.57 5.46
CA GLY A 30 -5.82 7.44 6.37
C GLY A 30 -4.78 6.43 5.90
N VAL A 31 -4.72 6.17 4.59
CA VAL A 31 -3.67 5.31 4.04
C VAL A 31 -2.31 5.99 4.14
N LEU A 32 -2.22 7.25 3.72
CA LEU A 32 -0.97 8.01 3.70
C LEU A 32 -0.36 8.22 5.08
N ALA A 33 -1.19 8.19 6.13
CA ALA A 33 -0.71 8.32 7.50
C ALA A 33 0.31 7.24 7.87
N HIS A 34 0.34 6.12 7.15
CA HIS A 34 1.27 5.02 7.37
C HIS A 34 2.57 5.15 6.55
N PHE A 35 2.76 6.23 5.81
CA PHE A 35 3.84 6.36 4.83
C PHE A 35 4.77 7.52 5.17
N HIS A 36 6.05 7.34 4.86
CA HIS A 36 7.04 8.42 4.95
C HIS A 36 6.75 9.52 3.93
N ASP A 37 7.19 10.74 4.24
CA ASP A 37 7.03 11.88 3.34
C ASP A 37 7.72 11.66 1.99
N ASP A 38 8.87 10.99 1.99
CA ASP A 38 9.68 10.73 0.79
C ASP A 38 9.52 9.30 0.27
N VAL A 39 8.37 8.69 0.52
CA VAL A 39 8.07 7.34 0.06
C VAL A 39 8.20 7.22 -1.47
N VAL A 40 8.63 6.05 -1.92
CA VAL A 40 8.63 5.68 -3.34
C VAL A 40 7.65 4.54 -3.54
N PHE A 41 6.74 4.71 -4.48
CA PHE A 41 5.71 3.72 -4.76
C PHE A 41 5.70 3.37 -6.24
N SER A 42 5.51 2.10 -6.56
CA SER A 42 5.39 1.68 -7.95
C SER A 42 4.16 0.79 -8.14
N SER A 43 3.56 0.88 -9.31
CA SER A 43 2.40 0.06 -9.65
C SER A 43 2.14 0.14 -11.15
N PRO A 44 1.73 -0.97 -11.79
CA PRO A 44 1.25 -0.91 -13.18
C PRO A 44 0.05 0.03 -13.35
N VAL A 45 -0.76 0.19 -12.31
CA VAL A 45 -1.89 1.14 -12.34
C VAL A 45 -1.38 2.57 -12.41
N ALA A 46 -0.30 2.89 -11.68
CA ALA A 46 0.31 4.21 -11.76
C ALA A 46 0.80 4.51 -13.17
N ALA A 47 1.31 3.49 -13.87
CA ALA A 47 1.76 3.66 -15.26
C ALA A 47 0.61 4.03 -16.19
N ARG A 48 -0.61 3.56 -15.89
CA ARG A 48 -1.79 3.90 -16.70
C ARG A 48 -2.40 5.24 -16.31
N VAL A 49 -2.50 5.51 -15.01
CA VAL A 49 -3.13 6.75 -14.49
C VAL A 49 -2.23 7.95 -14.72
N LEU A 50 -0.91 7.75 -14.59
CA LEU A 50 0.10 8.79 -14.77
C LEU A 50 1.11 8.31 -15.83
N PRO A 51 0.80 8.42 -17.14
CA PRO A 51 1.63 7.82 -18.18
C PRO A 51 3.09 8.26 -18.15
N ASP A 52 3.35 9.51 -17.76
CA ASP A 52 4.72 10.05 -17.75
C ASP A 52 5.53 9.55 -16.55
N SER A 53 4.91 8.89 -15.59
CA SER A 53 5.58 8.44 -14.37
C SER A 53 6.45 7.19 -14.58
N GLY A 54 6.20 6.43 -15.64
CA GLY A 54 6.82 5.11 -15.80
C GLY A 54 6.36 4.11 -14.74
N GLY A 55 5.26 4.40 -14.04
CA GLY A 55 4.74 3.54 -12.99
C GLY A 55 5.36 3.80 -11.62
N VAL A 56 6.21 4.82 -11.48
CA VAL A 56 6.88 5.14 -10.22
C VAL A 56 6.43 6.52 -9.73
N VAL A 57 6.00 6.57 -8.47
CA VAL A 57 5.51 7.81 -7.84
C VAL A 57 6.41 8.11 -6.64
N ARG A 58 6.97 9.31 -6.58
CA ARG A 58 7.93 9.69 -5.57
C ARG A 58 7.37 10.78 -4.68
N GLY A 59 7.36 10.52 -3.37
CA GLY A 59 6.92 11.46 -2.36
C GLY A 59 5.44 11.36 -2.05
N LYS A 60 5.11 11.73 -0.82
CA LYS A 60 3.74 11.59 -0.31
C LYS A 60 2.76 12.48 -1.07
N ASP A 61 3.17 13.69 -1.47
CA ASP A 61 2.28 14.60 -2.18
C ASP A 61 1.91 14.07 -3.56
N ALA A 62 2.90 13.53 -4.29
CA ALA A 62 2.64 12.92 -5.59
C ALA A 62 1.77 11.66 -5.44
N LEU A 63 1.99 10.90 -4.38
CA LEU A 63 1.21 9.71 -4.10
C LEU A 63 -0.24 10.06 -3.76
N ARG A 64 -0.44 11.15 -3.03
CA ARG A 64 -1.78 11.67 -2.73
C ARG A 64 -2.53 12.01 -4.01
N THR A 65 -1.88 12.72 -4.91
CA THR A 65 -2.47 13.08 -6.21
C THR A 65 -2.83 11.84 -7.01
N TYR A 66 -1.93 10.88 -7.09
CA TYR A 66 -2.15 9.64 -7.82
C TYR A 66 -3.35 8.87 -7.24
N TRP A 67 -3.36 8.62 -5.93
CA TRP A 67 -4.44 7.83 -5.33
C TRP A 67 -5.78 8.54 -5.39
N THR A 68 -5.81 9.85 -5.24
CA THR A 68 -7.04 10.63 -5.37
C THR A 68 -7.60 10.52 -6.78
N THR A 69 -6.74 10.64 -7.79
CA THR A 69 -7.14 10.51 -9.20
C THR A 69 -7.62 9.08 -9.48
N ALA A 70 -6.89 8.08 -8.98
CA ALA A 70 -7.24 6.69 -9.22
C ALA A 70 -8.60 6.35 -8.60
N LEU A 71 -8.86 6.79 -7.37
CA LEU A 71 -10.14 6.55 -6.70
C LEU A 71 -11.30 7.23 -7.42
N ALA A 72 -11.08 8.41 -7.97
CA ALA A 72 -12.12 9.09 -8.75
C ALA A 72 -12.55 8.26 -9.96
N GLY A 73 -11.61 7.52 -10.54
CA GLY A 73 -11.91 6.62 -11.66
C GLY A 73 -12.36 5.23 -11.25
N MET A 74 -12.32 4.91 -9.96
CA MET A 74 -12.70 3.59 -9.44
C MET A 74 -13.57 3.74 -8.19
N PRO A 75 -14.80 4.29 -8.35
CA PRO A 75 -15.67 4.53 -7.18
C PRO A 75 -16.12 3.25 -6.50
N ASP A 76 -15.98 2.11 -7.17
CA ASP A 76 -16.33 0.78 -6.63
C ASP A 76 -15.13 0.07 -5.99
N LEU A 77 -14.00 0.76 -5.80
CA LEU A 77 -12.82 0.14 -5.20
C LEU A 77 -13.17 -0.49 -3.86
N ARG A 78 -12.82 -1.77 -3.72
CA ARG A 78 -12.97 -2.51 -2.49
C ARG A 78 -11.95 -3.64 -2.47
N PHE A 79 -11.22 -3.75 -1.37
CA PHE A 79 -10.19 -4.77 -1.17
C PHE A 79 -10.62 -5.75 -0.09
N GLU A 80 -10.28 -7.03 -0.30
CA GLU A 80 -10.46 -8.08 0.68
C GLU A 80 -9.11 -8.71 0.94
N VAL A 81 -8.59 -8.59 2.16
CA VAL A 81 -7.30 -9.16 2.52
C VAL A 81 -7.43 -10.68 2.61
N VAL A 82 -6.53 -11.37 1.91
CA VAL A 82 -6.49 -12.84 1.89
C VAL A 82 -5.43 -13.34 2.86
N GLU A 83 -4.22 -12.80 2.78
CA GLU A 83 -3.08 -13.22 3.60
C GLU A 83 -2.16 -12.05 3.86
N VAL A 84 -1.39 -12.15 4.94
CA VAL A 84 -0.36 -11.17 5.27
C VAL A 84 0.92 -11.92 5.55
N TYR A 85 2.02 -11.51 4.91
CA TYR A 85 3.34 -12.11 5.08
C TYR A 85 4.26 -11.11 5.74
N GLN A 86 5.13 -11.57 6.62
CA GLN A 86 6.08 -10.72 7.32
C GLN A 86 7.52 -11.12 7.00
N GLY A 87 8.33 -10.14 6.57
CA GLY A 87 9.77 -10.24 6.48
C GLY A 87 10.43 -9.49 7.64
N VAL A 88 11.71 -9.16 7.50
CA VAL A 88 12.44 -8.44 8.56
C VAL A 88 11.89 -7.02 8.73
N ASN A 89 11.79 -6.29 7.63
CA ASN A 89 11.24 -4.93 7.61
C ASN A 89 10.22 -4.78 6.48
N THR A 90 9.58 -5.88 6.09
CA THR A 90 8.71 -5.93 4.93
C THR A 90 7.43 -6.66 5.29
N LEU A 91 6.31 -6.12 4.85
CA LEU A 91 5.04 -6.82 4.87
C LEU A 91 4.58 -7.01 3.44
N VAL A 92 3.94 -8.14 3.16
CA VAL A 92 3.23 -8.34 1.91
C VAL A 92 1.76 -8.57 2.25
N ILE A 93 0.90 -7.72 1.74
CA ILE A 93 -0.54 -7.88 1.91
C ILE A 93 -1.09 -8.43 0.62
N ARG A 94 -1.55 -9.67 0.66
CA ARG A 94 -2.22 -10.28 -0.48
C ARG A 94 -3.71 -10.01 -0.36
N TYR A 95 -4.26 -9.39 -1.40
CA TYR A 95 -5.67 -9.03 -1.36
C TYR A 95 -6.32 -9.24 -2.71
N ARG A 96 -7.64 -9.35 -2.67
CA ARG A 96 -8.48 -9.43 -3.86
C ARG A 96 -9.11 -8.06 -4.07
N ASN A 97 -9.01 -7.53 -5.29
CA ASN A 97 -9.60 -6.24 -5.59
C ASN A 97 -11.08 -6.41 -6.02
N GLN A 98 -11.73 -5.29 -6.31
CA GLN A 98 -13.15 -5.28 -6.66
C GLN A 98 -13.47 -6.02 -7.96
N ARG A 99 -12.46 -6.32 -8.77
CA ARG A 99 -12.62 -7.11 -9.99
C ARG A 99 -12.31 -8.58 -9.77
N GLY A 100 -12.02 -8.97 -8.54
CA GLY A 100 -11.66 -10.34 -8.21
C GLY A 100 -10.22 -10.70 -8.48
N GLY A 101 -9.39 -9.76 -8.92
CA GLY A 101 -7.97 -9.98 -9.17
C GLY A 101 -7.15 -10.04 -7.90
N LEU A 102 -6.13 -10.89 -7.89
CA LEU A 102 -5.22 -11.00 -6.75
C LEU A 102 -4.05 -10.04 -6.92
N VAL A 103 -3.73 -9.36 -5.83
CA VAL A 103 -2.65 -8.37 -5.78
C VAL A 103 -1.82 -8.65 -4.54
N ASN A 104 -0.50 -8.53 -4.68
CA ASN A 104 0.41 -8.51 -3.54
C ASN A 104 0.95 -7.10 -3.40
N GLU A 105 0.64 -6.47 -2.28
CA GLU A 105 1.18 -5.16 -1.94
C GLU A 105 2.43 -5.39 -1.11
N VAL A 106 3.58 -5.03 -1.65
CA VAL A 106 4.87 -5.20 -0.98
C VAL A 106 5.24 -3.88 -0.33
N LEU A 107 5.37 -3.88 0.99
CA LEU A 107 5.60 -2.66 1.77
C LEU A 107 6.89 -2.82 2.56
N VAL A 108 7.86 -1.95 2.31
CA VAL A 108 9.13 -1.92 3.00
C VAL A 108 9.10 -0.76 4.00
N PHE A 109 9.42 -1.08 5.26
CA PHE A 109 9.30 -0.13 6.36
C PHE A 109 10.64 0.44 6.76
N ASP A 110 10.62 1.70 7.18
CA ASP A 110 11.68 2.34 7.94
C ASP A 110 11.03 2.80 9.24
N GLY A 111 11.33 2.10 10.33
CA GLY A 111 10.57 2.26 11.55
C GLY A 111 9.13 1.77 11.36
N GLU A 112 8.17 2.53 11.81
CA GLU A 112 6.76 2.16 11.72
C GLU A 112 6.09 2.67 10.45
N LEU A 113 6.83 3.39 9.61
CA LEU A 113 6.27 3.99 8.39
C LEU A 113 6.84 3.32 7.15
N VAL A 114 6.01 3.23 6.13
CA VAL A 114 6.39 2.68 4.83
C VAL A 114 7.27 3.68 4.09
N ARG A 115 8.46 3.26 3.69
CA ARG A 115 9.34 4.08 2.85
C ARG A 115 9.31 3.69 1.40
N GLU A 116 8.83 2.47 1.09
CA GLU A 116 8.80 1.98 -0.27
C GLU A 116 7.66 0.97 -0.40
N GLY A 117 6.87 1.10 -1.44
CA GLY A 117 5.75 0.21 -1.69
C GLY A 117 5.63 -0.16 -3.15
N HIS A 118 5.18 -1.37 -3.42
CA HIS A 118 5.02 -1.87 -4.78
C HIS A 118 3.74 -2.67 -4.89
N GLY A 119 2.85 -2.25 -5.80
CA GLY A 119 1.69 -3.05 -6.16
C GLY A 119 2.07 -4.05 -7.23
N THR A 120 1.85 -5.33 -6.97
CA THR A 120 2.18 -6.40 -7.91
C THR A 120 0.93 -7.23 -8.16
N TYR A 121 0.61 -7.44 -9.42
CA TYR A 121 -0.65 -8.04 -9.83
C TYR A 121 -0.43 -9.43 -10.40
N LEU A 122 -1.29 -10.38 -10.02
CA LEU A 122 -1.25 -11.72 -10.59
C LEU A 122 -1.53 -11.65 -12.09
N VAL A 123 -0.64 -12.21 -12.87
CA VAL A 123 -0.75 -12.23 -14.33
C VAL A 123 -1.08 -13.61 -14.85
#